data_3689a76ca5fca95304ece22618c69fcb
#
_entry.id   3689a76ca5fca95304ece22618c69fcb
#
_cell.length_a   1.000
_cell.length_b   1.000
_cell.length_c   1.000
_cell.angle_alpha   90.00
_cell.angle_beta   90.00
_cell.angle_gamma   90.00
#
_symmetry.space_group_name_H-M   'P 1'
#
loop_
_entity.id
_entity.type
_entity.pdbx_description
1 polymer ?
#
loop_
_entity_poly.entity_id
_entity_poly.type
_entity_poly.pdbx_seq_one_letter_code
_entity_poly.pdbx_strand_id
1 'polypeptide(L)'
;CNSKMLSADVDACLDPIYANVSDRLNAAYMGYGVGINKYTGSGGKYEASDANAEYLAEVRKIFDDNNIKYQITELGKVDVGGGGTIAYILANKGIDVIDCGIPILCMHSPYEVASKYDVYSAYQAYKAFWNA
;
A
#
# COMPACT_ATOMS: atom_id res chain seq x y z
N CYS A 1 -3.41 12.64 18.74
CA CYS A 1 -4.46 12.97 17.78
C CYS A 1 -5.30 11.72 17.51
N ASN A 2 -6.63 11.81 17.53
CA ASN A 2 -7.51 10.65 17.29
C ASN A 2 -7.87 10.50 15.81
N SER A 3 -7.10 11.12 14.92
CA SER A 3 -7.33 11.04 13.48
C SER A 3 -6.59 9.86 12.89
N LYS A 4 -7.20 9.22 11.91
CA LYS A 4 -6.67 8.07 11.16
C LYS A 4 -6.72 8.36 9.67
N MET A 5 -5.78 7.84 8.92
CA MET A 5 -5.68 8.07 7.47
C MET A 5 -5.36 6.78 6.72
N LEU A 6 -6.14 6.50 5.69
CA LEU A 6 -5.69 5.67 4.58
C LEU A 6 -5.03 6.57 3.53
N SER A 7 -3.75 6.36 3.29
CA SER A 7 -3.02 7.02 2.21
C SER A 7 -3.29 6.24 0.92
N ALA A 8 -4.06 6.83 0.02
CA ALA A 8 -4.50 6.19 -1.23
C ALA A 8 -3.45 6.33 -2.34
N ASP A 9 -2.19 6.11 -2.00
CA ASP A 9 -1.10 6.08 -2.97
C ASP A 9 -1.06 4.72 -3.68
N VAL A 10 -0.56 4.69 -4.92
CA VAL A 10 -0.43 3.43 -5.68
C VAL A 10 0.67 2.55 -5.10
N ASP A 11 0.56 1.25 -5.31
CA ASP A 11 1.53 0.25 -4.88
C ASP A 11 2.32 -0.31 -6.07
N ALA A 12 3.56 -0.74 -5.83
CA ALA A 12 4.40 -1.32 -6.87
C ALA A 12 4.13 -2.82 -7.00
N CYS A 13 3.58 -3.23 -8.16
CA CYS A 13 3.48 -4.64 -8.51
C CYS A 13 4.85 -5.29 -8.73
N LEU A 14 4.93 -6.58 -8.42
CA LEU A 14 6.05 -7.40 -8.89
C LEU A 14 6.13 -7.34 -10.40
N ASP A 15 7.20 -6.75 -10.92
CA ASP A 15 7.49 -6.77 -12.35
C ASP A 15 8.25 -8.06 -12.70
N PRO A 16 7.73 -8.91 -13.60
CA PRO A 16 8.38 -10.16 -13.97
C PRO A 16 9.73 -9.96 -14.68
N ILE A 17 9.95 -8.78 -15.29
CA ILE A 17 11.20 -8.44 -16.00
C ILE A 17 12.26 -7.96 -15.00
N TYR A 18 11.84 -7.23 -13.96
CA TYR A 18 12.73 -6.63 -12.96
C TYR A 18 12.49 -7.21 -11.55
N ALA A 19 12.21 -8.49 -11.45
CA ALA A 19 11.83 -9.15 -10.19
C ALA A 19 12.90 -9.05 -9.07
N ASN A 20 14.13 -8.72 -9.41
CA ASN A 20 15.24 -8.58 -8.46
C ASN A 20 15.17 -7.30 -7.59
N VAL A 21 14.39 -6.30 -8.00
CA VAL A 21 14.16 -5.08 -7.22
C VAL A 21 13.02 -5.20 -6.20
N SER A 22 12.34 -6.33 -6.21
CA SER A 22 11.23 -6.63 -5.29
C SER A 22 11.55 -7.81 -4.39
N ASP A 23 10.98 -7.82 -3.20
CA ASP A 23 10.92 -9.03 -2.38
C ASP A 23 9.68 -9.82 -2.77
N ARG A 24 9.85 -11.00 -3.35
CA ARG A 24 8.74 -11.82 -3.84
C ARG A 24 7.75 -12.26 -2.75
N LEU A 25 8.16 -12.32 -1.50
CA LEU A 25 7.30 -12.70 -0.40
C LEU A 25 6.39 -11.54 0.06
N ASN A 26 6.82 -10.30 -0.19
CA ASN A 26 6.15 -9.09 0.27
C ASN A 26 5.73 -8.16 -0.87
N ALA A 27 5.99 -8.51 -2.12
CA ALA A 27 5.58 -7.69 -3.26
C ALA A 27 4.08 -7.81 -3.53
N ALA A 28 3.48 -6.73 -4.03
CA ALA A 28 2.13 -6.76 -4.55
C ALA A 28 2.03 -7.54 -5.86
N TYR A 29 0.93 -8.24 -6.04
CA TYR A 29 0.60 -8.95 -7.27
C TYR A 29 -0.66 -8.38 -7.91
N MET A 30 -0.62 -8.16 -9.21
CA MET A 30 -1.77 -7.67 -9.97
C MET A 30 -2.91 -8.69 -9.96
N GLY A 31 -4.14 -8.23 -9.70
CA GLY A 31 -5.33 -9.09 -9.66
C GLY A 31 -5.61 -9.73 -8.30
N TYR A 32 -4.85 -9.41 -7.27
CA TYR A 32 -5.02 -9.95 -5.92
C TYR A 32 -5.68 -8.99 -4.93
N GLY A 33 -6.19 -7.88 -5.40
CA GLY A 33 -6.86 -6.87 -4.59
C GLY A 33 -5.96 -5.69 -4.23
N VAL A 34 -6.49 -4.78 -3.42
CA VAL A 34 -5.79 -3.58 -2.98
C VAL A 34 -4.58 -3.94 -2.11
N GLY A 35 -3.46 -3.25 -2.32
CA GLY A 35 -2.25 -3.40 -1.50
C GLY A 35 -2.33 -2.57 -0.23
N ILE A 36 -1.97 -3.16 0.91
CA ILE A 36 -1.75 -2.45 2.17
C ILE A 36 -0.25 -2.48 2.45
N ASN A 37 0.41 -1.34 2.37
CA ASN A 37 1.82 -1.24 2.65
C ASN A 37 2.06 -0.98 4.14
N LYS A 38 2.53 -2.02 4.83
CA LYS A 38 2.92 -1.91 6.25
C LYS A 38 4.13 -0.99 6.41
N TYR A 39 5.07 -1.10 5.48
CA TYR A 39 6.30 -0.33 5.46
C TYR A 39 6.53 0.29 4.07
N THR A 40 6.89 1.56 4.05
CA THR A 40 7.32 2.28 2.86
C THR A 40 8.64 3.03 3.16
N GLY A 41 9.44 3.24 2.15
CA GLY A 41 10.72 3.96 2.25
C GLY A 41 11.70 3.50 1.20
N SER A 42 12.62 4.37 0.84
CA SER A 42 13.72 4.06 -0.07
C SER A 42 15.04 3.87 0.69
N GLY A 43 16.11 3.57 -0.03
CA GLY A 43 17.44 3.34 0.54
C GLY A 43 17.80 4.34 1.64
N GLY A 44 18.21 3.86 2.81
CA GLY A 44 18.44 4.68 3.99
C GLY A 44 17.19 5.18 4.70
N LYS A 45 16.03 4.60 4.43
CA LYS A 45 14.74 4.93 5.06
C LYS A 45 14.28 6.38 4.84
N TYR A 46 14.68 6.99 3.74
CA TYR A 46 14.22 8.31 3.38
C TYR A 46 12.71 8.30 3.12
N GLU A 47 12.00 9.27 3.71
CA GLU A 47 10.53 9.34 3.68
C GLU A 47 9.83 8.03 4.08
N ALA A 48 10.45 7.28 4.98
CA ALA A 48 9.91 6.01 5.45
C ALA A 48 8.69 6.23 6.35
N SER A 49 7.72 5.35 6.21
CA SER A 49 6.59 5.21 7.13
C SER A 49 6.43 3.74 7.51
N ASP A 50 6.19 3.48 8.78
CA ASP A 50 5.93 2.14 9.30
C ASP A 50 4.64 2.18 10.12
N ALA A 51 3.55 1.67 9.56
CA ALA A 51 2.24 1.68 10.21
C ALA A 51 2.26 0.86 11.50
N ASN A 52 1.63 1.36 12.55
CA ASN A 52 1.53 0.59 13.80
C ASN A 52 0.64 -0.65 13.63
N ALA A 53 0.91 -1.68 14.43
CA ALA A 53 0.27 -2.97 14.31
C ALA A 53 -1.23 -2.92 14.67
N GLU A 54 -1.60 -2.08 15.60
CA GLU A 54 -2.97 -1.88 16.06
C GLU A 54 -3.82 -1.29 14.94
N TYR A 55 -3.31 -0.25 14.28
CA TYR A 55 -4.03 0.37 13.16
C TYR A 55 -4.11 -0.55 11.93
N LEU A 56 -3.05 -1.30 11.64
CA LEU A 56 -3.09 -2.34 10.61
C LEU A 56 -4.17 -3.39 10.92
N ALA A 57 -4.26 -3.84 12.16
CA ALA A 57 -5.28 -4.82 12.57
C ALA A 57 -6.71 -4.27 12.42
N GLU A 58 -6.91 -2.99 12.75
CA GLU A 58 -8.20 -2.32 12.57
C GLU A 58 -8.60 -2.24 11.09
N VAL A 59 -7.68 -1.79 10.21
CA VAL A 59 -7.94 -1.71 8.77
C VAL A 59 -8.24 -3.09 8.19
N ARG A 60 -7.47 -4.11 8.57
CA ARG A 60 -7.73 -5.50 8.16
C ARG A 60 -9.11 -5.96 8.59
N LYS A 61 -9.49 -5.68 9.85
CA LYS A 61 -10.82 -6.05 10.35
C LYS A 61 -11.94 -5.40 9.52
N ILE A 62 -11.81 -4.11 9.18
CA ILE A 62 -12.79 -3.41 8.33
C ILE A 62 -12.91 -4.12 6.98
N PHE A 63 -11.79 -4.53 6.37
CA PHE A 63 -11.79 -5.16 5.06
C PHE A 63 -12.34 -6.60 5.11
N ASP A 64 -11.98 -7.36 6.13
CA ASP A 64 -12.46 -8.73 6.35
C ASP A 64 -13.99 -8.74 6.59
N ASP A 65 -14.49 -7.84 7.44
CA ASP A 65 -15.93 -7.72 7.74
C ASP A 65 -16.76 -7.33 6.49
N ASN A 66 -16.14 -6.68 5.51
CA ASN A 66 -16.77 -6.28 4.25
C ASN A 66 -16.43 -7.18 3.06
N ASN A 67 -15.75 -8.32 3.27
CA ASN A 67 -15.32 -9.26 2.23
C ASN A 67 -14.46 -8.63 1.13
N ILE A 68 -13.66 -7.64 1.46
CA ILE A 68 -12.77 -6.95 0.52
C ILE A 68 -11.50 -7.77 0.34
N LYS A 69 -11.06 -7.94 -0.90
CA LYS A 69 -9.78 -8.59 -1.20
C LYS A 69 -8.65 -7.59 -1.11
N TYR A 70 -7.66 -7.95 -0.30
CA TYR A 70 -6.46 -7.15 -0.09
C TYR A 70 -5.23 -8.05 0.06
N GLN A 71 -4.07 -7.45 -0.06
CA GLN A 71 -2.78 -8.09 0.19
C GLN A 71 -1.93 -7.17 1.07
N ILE A 72 -1.12 -7.77 1.96
CA ILE A 72 -0.15 -7.01 2.75
C ILE A 72 1.16 -7.01 1.99
N THR A 73 1.69 -5.83 1.74
CA THR A 73 2.79 -5.63 0.80
C THR A 73 3.86 -4.69 1.34
N GLU A 74 4.98 -4.65 0.66
CA GLU A 74 6.03 -3.64 0.79
C GLU A 74 6.29 -2.98 -0.55
N LEU A 75 6.58 -1.70 -0.54
CA LEU A 75 6.86 -0.92 -1.74
C LEU A 75 8.30 -1.17 -2.22
N GLY A 76 8.51 -2.31 -2.88
CA GLY A 76 9.81 -2.75 -3.36
C GLY A 76 10.65 -3.45 -2.28
N LYS A 77 11.86 -3.84 -2.63
CA LYS A 77 12.79 -4.50 -1.72
C LYS A 77 13.47 -3.48 -0.82
N VAL A 78 13.35 -3.64 0.49
CA VAL A 78 13.94 -2.73 1.49
C VAL A 78 15.44 -2.55 1.24
N ASP A 79 15.91 -1.32 1.29
CA ASP A 79 17.30 -0.87 1.06
C ASP A 79 17.87 -1.13 -0.34
N VAL A 80 17.13 -1.77 -1.23
CA VAL A 80 17.57 -2.05 -2.62
C VAL A 80 16.69 -1.34 -3.64
N GLY A 81 15.40 -1.33 -3.41
CA GLY A 81 14.40 -0.67 -4.24
C GLY A 81 13.37 0.01 -3.36
N GLY A 82 12.21 0.28 -3.95
CA GLY A 82 11.11 0.89 -3.25
C GLY A 82 11.13 2.42 -3.28
N GLY A 83 10.21 3.01 -2.56
CA GLY A 83 10.04 4.46 -2.51
C GLY A 83 9.31 4.89 -1.24
N GLY A 84 9.41 6.19 -0.95
CA GLY A 84 8.57 6.85 0.03
C GLY A 84 7.20 7.17 -0.56
N THR A 85 6.23 7.33 0.33
CA THR A 85 4.88 7.78 0.00
C THR A 85 4.57 9.07 0.74
N ILE A 86 3.40 9.64 0.53
CA ILE A 86 2.95 10.83 1.28
C ILE A 86 2.55 10.51 2.73
N ALA A 87 2.51 9.24 3.13
CA ALA A 87 2.11 8.81 4.47
C ALA A 87 2.92 9.47 5.58
N TYR A 88 4.23 9.61 5.41
CA TYR A 88 5.12 10.21 6.41
C TYR A 88 4.74 11.64 6.79
N ILE A 89 4.13 12.40 5.87
CA ILE A 89 3.76 13.81 6.10
C ILE A 89 2.78 13.94 7.27
N LEU A 90 1.77 13.07 7.33
CA LEU A 90 0.79 13.06 8.41
C LEU A 90 1.23 12.19 9.59
N ALA A 91 1.99 11.11 9.36
CA ALA A 91 2.59 10.32 10.42
C ALA A 91 3.49 11.18 11.34
N ASN A 92 4.27 12.10 10.78
CA ASN A 92 5.09 13.06 11.53
C ASN A 92 4.28 14.05 12.41
N LYS A 93 2.96 14.12 12.20
CA LYS A 93 2.02 14.90 13.03
C LYS A 93 1.32 14.07 14.11
N GLY A 94 1.72 12.80 14.26
CA GLY A 94 1.14 11.89 15.23
C GLY A 94 -0.24 11.36 14.82
N ILE A 95 -0.49 11.24 13.52
CA ILE A 95 -1.70 10.62 12.95
C ILE A 95 -1.36 9.17 12.59
N ASP A 96 -2.24 8.24 12.91
CA ASP A 96 -2.13 6.87 12.43
C ASP A 96 -2.37 6.81 10.93
N VAL A 97 -1.35 6.41 10.17
CA VAL A 97 -1.39 6.37 8.71
C VAL A 97 -0.97 4.99 8.22
N ILE A 98 -1.63 4.51 7.18
CA ILE A 98 -1.21 3.34 6.42
C ILE A 98 -1.46 3.57 4.94
N ASP A 99 -0.52 3.17 4.09
CA ASP A 99 -0.72 3.20 2.65
C ASP A 99 -1.61 2.04 2.21
N CYS A 100 -2.60 2.37 1.41
CA CYS A 100 -3.55 1.40 0.88
C CYS A 100 -3.91 1.76 -0.55
N GLY A 101 -3.24 1.14 -1.51
CA GLY A 101 -3.27 1.55 -2.89
C GLY A 101 -3.45 0.45 -3.93
N ILE A 102 -3.64 0.88 -5.15
CA ILE A 102 -3.82 -0.02 -6.30
C ILE A 102 -2.45 -0.48 -6.77
N PRO A 103 -2.19 -1.81 -6.84
CA PRO A 103 -0.97 -2.33 -7.44
C PRO A 103 -0.88 -2.00 -8.92
N ILE A 104 0.23 -1.38 -9.34
CA ILE A 104 0.45 -1.01 -10.74
C ILE A 104 1.82 -1.48 -11.24
N LEU A 105 1.94 -1.68 -12.54
CA LEU A 105 3.19 -1.86 -13.25
C LEU A 105 3.61 -0.55 -13.94
N CYS A 106 4.89 -0.41 -14.17
CA CYS A 106 5.48 0.74 -14.88
C CYS A 106 5.17 2.09 -14.20
N MET A 107 5.19 2.12 -12.86
CA MET A 107 5.00 3.33 -12.07
C MET A 107 5.93 4.46 -12.56
N HIS A 108 5.43 5.68 -12.65
CA HIS A 108 6.11 6.88 -13.15
C HIS A 108 6.44 6.85 -14.66
N SER A 109 5.95 5.88 -15.41
CA SER A 109 6.10 5.88 -16.86
C SER A 109 4.93 6.61 -17.55
N PRO A 110 5.06 6.99 -18.81
CA PRO A 110 3.94 7.51 -19.59
C PRO A 110 2.80 6.50 -19.81
N TYR A 111 3.04 5.22 -19.51
CA TYR A 111 2.09 4.14 -19.68
C TYR A 111 2.14 3.19 -18.48
N GLU A 112 1.21 3.37 -17.57
CA GLU A 112 1.06 2.55 -16.37
C GLU A 112 -0.08 1.54 -16.56
N VAL A 113 0.03 0.37 -15.94
CA VAL A 113 -0.94 -0.71 -16.06
C VAL A 113 -1.47 -1.11 -14.69
N ALA A 114 -2.79 -1.14 -14.55
CA ALA A 114 -3.49 -1.60 -13.35
C ALA A 114 -4.56 -2.64 -13.71
N SER A 115 -4.84 -3.54 -12.79
CA SER A 115 -5.98 -4.46 -12.91
C SER A 115 -7.29 -3.73 -12.57
N LYS A 116 -8.31 -3.89 -13.42
CA LYS A 116 -9.66 -3.37 -13.12
C LYS A 116 -10.24 -3.98 -11.84
N TYR A 117 -9.86 -5.20 -11.52
CA TYR A 117 -10.26 -5.87 -10.28
C TYR A 117 -9.67 -5.17 -9.06
N ASP A 118 -8.39 -4.80 -9.11
CA ASP A 118 -7.72 -4.11 -7.99
C ASP A 118 -8.26 -2.69 -7.82
N VAL A 119 -8.59 -2.00 -8.92
CA VAL A 119 -9.28 -0.70 -8.89
C VAL A 119 -10.63 -0.82 -8.19
N TYR A 120 -11.42 -1.85 -8.51
CA TYR A 120 -12.71 -2.08 -7.87
C TYR A 120 -12.55 -2.47 -6.39
N SER A 121 -11.54 -3.29 -6.07
CA SER A 121 -11.22 -3.63 -4.69
C SER A 121 -10.83 -2.39 -3.86
N ALA A 122 -10.04 -1.49 -4.41
CA ALA A 122 -9.69 -0.22 -3.77
C ALA A 122 -10.92 0.67 -3.53
N TYR A 123 -11.81 0.76 -4.52
CA TYR A 123 -13.09 1.48 -4.33
C TYR A 123 -13.89 0.93 -3.15
N GLN A 124 -14.01 -0.41 -3.06
CA GLN A 124 -14.72 -1.05 -1.95
C GLN A 124 -14.02 -0.80 -0.62
N ALA A 125 -12.68 -0.86 -0.59
CA ALA A 125 -11.87 -0.63 0.58
C ALA A 125 -12.06 0.80 1.14
N TYR A 126 -11.97 1.80 0.28
CA TYR A 126 -12.15 3.20 0.69
C TYR A 126 -13.58 3.47 1.16
N LYS A 127 -14.58 2.91 0.47
CA LYS A 127 -15.97 3.03 0.88
C LYS A 127 -16.21 2.40 2.25
N ALA A 128 -15.65 1.21 2.52
CA ALA A 128 -15.79 0.54 3.81
C ALA A 128 -15.11 1.33 4.93
N PHE A 129 -13.91 1.83 4.67
CA PHE A 129 -13.17 2.67 5.62
C PHE A 129 -13.91 3.96 6.01
N TRP A 130 -14.57 4.62 5.05
CA TRP A 130 -15.37 5.82 5.32
C TRP A 130 -16.63 5.57 6.14
N ASN A 131 -17.13 4.35 6.15
CA ASN A 131 -18.35 3.96 6.85
C ASN A 131 -18.09 3.23 8.19
N ALA A 132 -16.83 3.10 8.59
CA ALA A 132 -16.43 2.37 9.79
C ALA A 132 -16.44 3.21 11.08
#